data_e4885423999aca05b7040722f3f398ba
#
_entry.id   e4885423999aca05b7040722f3f398ba
#
_cell.length_a   1.000
_cell.length_b   1.000
_cell.length_c   1.000
_cell.angle_alpha   90.00
_cell.angle_beta   90.00
_cell.angle_gamma   90.00
#
_symmetry.space_group_name_H-M   'P 1'
#
loop_
_entity.id
_entity.type
_entity.pdbx_description
1 polymer ?
#
loop_
_entity_poly.entity_id
_entity_poly.type
_entity_poly.pdbx_seq_one_letter_code
_entity_poly.pdbx_strand_id
1 'polypeptide(L)'
;GGRQDRLIRMLRVVLPSIIGLLVALLAFSPFAGKQELSFVLNKDEVDLSRERLRVVEALYRGDDSKGRPFSLRAGSAVQKTSAEPLLDMTSLSGRITLSDGPASIIAQRGVYDLNKETMRVNGPLAVDSAGYDMVASNVVLSLKDRSMQSFGPVSGRTKVGTFHAGRLHADLDTRIVRLDGGVRLRIDQNAIK
;
A
#
# COMPACT_ATOMS: atom_id res chain seq x y z
N GLY A 1 24.17 13.98 63.90
CA GLY A 1 23.92 12.79 63.09
C GLY A 1 22.53 12.55 62.56
N GLY A 2 21.53 13.44 62.66
CA GLY A 2 20.16 13.11 62.29
C GLY A 2 19.70 13.41 60.82
N ARG A 3 20.56 14.06 60.03
CA ARG A 3 20.19 14.41 58.63
C ARG A 3 20.59 13.32 57.65
N GLN A 4 21.67 12.65 57.86
CA GLN A 4 22.13 11.55 56.97
C GLN A 4 21.31 10.29 57.12
N ASP A 5 20.82 9.96 58.31
CA ASP A 5 19.95 8.80 58.54
C ASP A 5 18.56 8.93 57.90
N ARG A 6 18.03 10.16 57.84
CA ARG A 6 16.76 10.42 57.12
C ARG A 6 16.94 10.33 55.62
N LEU A 7 18.07 10.79 55.08
CA LEU A 7 18.40 10.70 53.66
C LEU A 7 18.55 9.23 53.19
N ILE A 8 19.25 8.43 53.99
CA ILE A 8 19.44 6.99 53.69
C ILE A 8 18.09 6.23 53.77
N ARG A 9 17.26 6.58 54.73
CA ARG A 9 15.94 5.97 54.89
C ARG A 9 14.98 6.38 53.76
N MET A 10 15.03 7.64 53.36
CA MET A 10 14.30 8.11 52.16
C MET A 10 14.79 7.44 50.88
N LEU A 11 16.12 7.34 50.69
CA LEU A 11 16.68 6.69 49.51
C LEU A 11 16.31 5.20 49.42
N ARG A 12 16.24 4.51 50.57
CA ARG A 12 15.91 3.08 50.65
C ARG A 12 14.45 2.79 50.25
N VAL A 13 13.58 3.80 50.36
CA VAL A 13 12.15 3.64 49.95
C VAL A 13 11.89 4.22 48.57
N VAL A 14 12.50 5.37 48.26
CA VAL A 14 12.28 6.08 46.99
C VAL A 14 12.93 5.33 45.82
N LEU A 15 14.11 4.76 46.02
CA LEU A 15 14.80 4.05 44.93
C LEU A 15 14.05 2.83 44.41
N PRO A 16 13.56 1.89 45.27
CA PRO A 16 12.76 0.78 44.77
C PRO A 16 11.42 1.20 44.20
N SER A 17 10.82 2.31 44.68
CA SER A 17 9.59 2.85 44.13
C SER A 17 9.78 3.41 42.71
N ILE A 18 10.88 4.09 42.45
CA ILE A 18 11.23 4.58 41.11
C ILE A 18 11.52 3.42 40.16
N ILE A 19 12.25 2.40 40.65
CA ILE A 19 12.49 1.19 39.82
C ILE A 19 11.20 0.46 39.52
N GLY A 20 10.30 0.30 40.49
CA GLY A 20 8.99 -0.31 40.30
C GLY A 20 8.13 0.46 39.27
N LEU A 21 8.16 1.79 39.34
CA LEU A 21 7.47 2.66 38.39
C LEU A 21 8.05 2.55 36.98
N LEU A 22 9.39 2.49 36.85
CA LEU A 22 10.08 2.31 35.57
C LEU A 22 9.79 0.94 34.96
N VAL A 23 9.78 -0.12 35.76
CA VAL A 23 9.44 -1.47 35.30
C VAL A 23 7.96 -1.54 34.89
N ALA A 24 7.06 -0.90 35.62
CA ALA A 24 5.65 -0.80 35.23
C ALA A 24 5.48 -0.03 33.91
N LEU A 25 6.18 1.11 33.74
CA LEU A 25 6.20 1.85 32.48
C LEU A 25 6.75 1.02 31.30
N LEU A 26 7.82 0.25 31.52
CA LEU A 26 8.38 -0.65 30.51
C LEU A 26 7.46 -1.84 30.20
N ALA A 27 6.72 -2.35 31.19
CA ALA A 27 5.76 -3.42 30.98
C ALA A 27 4.52 -2.95 30.21
N PHE A 28 4.13 -1.67 30.36
CA PHE A 28 3.04 -1.06 29.58
C PHE A 28 3.51 -0.46 28.25
N SER A 29 4.82 -0.31 28.01
CA SER A 29 5.40 0.25 26.79
C SER A 29 5.16 -0.58 25.52
N PRO A 30 5.09 -1.94 25.54
CA PRO A 30 4.76 -2.68 24.33
C PRO A 30 3.35 -2.44 23.80
N PHE A 31 2.47 -1.81 24.58
CA PHE A 31 1.13 -1.43 24.11
C PHE A 31 1.07 -0.02 23.47
N ALA A 32 2.10 0.80 23.64
CA ALA A 32 2.16 2.17 23.10
C ALA A 32 2.87 2.28 21.75
N GLY A 33 3.51 1.22 21.27
CA GLY A 33 4.32 1.20 20.03
C GLY A 33 3.70 0.43 18.88
N LYS A 34 2.41 0.13 18.89
CA LYS A 34 1.72 -0.26 17.67
C LYS A 34 1.45 1.01 16.89
N GLN A 35 2.24 1.27 15.86
CA GLN A 35 1.79 2.11 14.76
C GLN A 35 0.38 1.61 14.42
N GLU A 36 -0.59 2.40 14.78
CA GLU A 36 -1.97 2.17 14.38
C GLU A 36 -1.98 2.18 12.86
N LEU A 37 -1.99 0.97 12.29
CA LEU A 37 -2.70 0.76 11.06
C LEU A 37 -4.12 1.21 11.36
N SER A 38 -4.38 2.50 11.14
CA SER A 38 -5.72 3.07 11.32
C SER A 38 -6.62 2.46 10.27
N PHE A 39 -7.03 1.24 10.56
CA PHE A 39 -8.18 0.62 9.94
C PHE A 39 -9.38 1.37 10.51
N VAL A 40 -9.79 2.44 9.86
CA VAL A 40 -11.08 3.07 10.16
C VAL A 40 -12.15 2.11 9.65
N LEU A 41 -12.45 1.14 10.49
CA LEU A 41 -13.60 0.28 10.32
C LEU A 41 -14.83 1.14 10.57
N ASN A 42 -15.55 1.50 9.53
CA ASN A 42 -16.88 2.07 9.68
C ASN A 42 -17.78 0.98 10.28
N LYS A 43 -18.17 1.15 11.56
CA LYS A 43 -18.71 0.11 12.45
C LYS A 43 -20.15 -0.30 12.15
N ASP A 44 -20.76 0.24 11.09
CA ASP A 44 -22.21 0.16 10.93
C ASP A 44 -22.71 -0.98 10.00
N GLU A 45 -21.81 -1.81 9.44
CA GLU A 45 -22.25 -2.96 8.64
C GLU A 45 -21.26 -4.15 8.72
N VAL A 46 -21.16 -4.75 9.91
CA VAL A 46 -20.60 -6.08 10.04
C VAL A 46 -21.73 -7.09 9.97
N ASP A 47 -22.08 -7.49 8.77
CA ASP A 47 -23.00 -8.61 8.55
C ASP A 47 -22.25 -9.93 8.83
N LEU A 48 -22.42 -10.44 10.06
CA LEU A 48 -21.89 -11.72 10.52
C LEU A 48 -22.70 -12.89 9.94
N SER A 49 -22.80 -12.99 8.62
CA SER A 49 -23.35 -14.18 7.99
C SER A 49 -22.24 -15.09 7.47
N ARG A 50 -21.93 -16.08 8.29
CA ARG A 50 -21.18 -17.31 7.95
C ARG A 50 -19.87 -17.08 7.17
N GLU A 51 -18.75 -16.94 7.90
CA GLU A 51 -17.38 -17.12 7.46
C GLU A 51 -16.84 -16.17 6.37
N ARG A 52 -17.45 -15.00 6.19
CA ARG A 52 -16.98 -14.00 5.23
C ARG A 52 -16.70 -12.68 5.93
N LEU A 53 -15.42 -12.34 6.06
CA LEU A 53 -15.07 -10.96 6.41
C LEU A 53 -15.35 -10.10 5.18
N ARG A 54 -16.37 -9.27 5.25
CA ARG A 54 -16.67 -8.28 4.23
C ARG A 54 -16.41 -6.90 4.80
N VAL A 55 -15.49 -6.17 4.20
CA VAL A 55 -15.24 -4.78 4.52
C VAL A 55 -15.80 -3.93 3.39
N VAL A 56 -16.69 -3.03 3.71
CA VAL A 56 -17.19 -2.02 2.80
C VAL A 56 -16.31 -0.79 2.97
N GLU A 57 -15.76 -0.30 1.88
CA GLU A 57 -14.85 0.85 1.85
C GLU A 57 -13.55 0.66 2.67
N ALA A 58 -12.62 -0.12 2.13
CA ALA A 58 -11.28 -0.28 2.67
C ALA A 58 -10.37 0.86 2.18
N LEU A 59 -9.69 1.53 3.10
CA LEU A 59 -8.68 2.55 2.78
C LEU A 59 -7.35 2.14 3.42
N TYR A 60 -6.34 1.94 2.60
CA TYR A 60 -4.97 1.72 3.02
C TYR A 60 -4.12 2.95 2.70
N ARG A 61 -3.33 3.41 3.67
CA ARG A 61 -2.37 4.51 3.50
C ARG A 61 -1.02 4.06 3.99
N GLY A 62 0.02 4.46 3.29
CA GLY A 62 1.39 4.15 3.64
C GLY A 62 2.36 5.08 2.94
N ASP A 63 3.63 4.88 3.25
CA ASP A 63 4.73 5.56 2.59
C ASP A 63 5.57 4.55 1.85
N ASP A 64 6.11 4.94 0.71
CA ASP A 64 7.05 4.09 -0.03
C ASP A 64 8.44 4.11 0.63
N SER A 65 9.37 3.32 0.10
CA SER A 65 10.75 3.26 0.61
C SER A 65 11.51 4.60 0.58
N LYS A 66 10.96 5.62 -0.07
CA LYS A 66 11.50 6.98 -0.13
C LYS A 66 10.70 7.98 0.71
N GLY A 67 9.76 7.50 1.54
CA GLY A 67 8.90 8.34 2.38
C GLY A 67 7.84 9.11 1.60
N ARG A 68 7.48 8.68 0.38
CA ARG A 68 6.44 9.33 -0.40
C ARG A 68 5.09 8.68 -0.11
N PRO A 69 4.05 9.48 0.17
CA PRO A 69 2.77 8.96 0.56
C PRO A 69 2.05 8.28 -0.62
N PHE A 70 1.40 7.17 -0.31
CA PHE A 70 0.46 6.53 -1.22
C PHE A 70 -0.83 6.19 -0.48
N SER A 71 -1.92 6.08 -1.21
CA SER A 71 -3.20 5.61 -0.69
C SER A 71 -3.83 4.65 -1.69
N LEU A 72 -4.42 3.59 -1.16
CA LEU A 72 -5.20 2.62 -1.93
C LEU A 72 -6.58 2.51 -1.29
N ARG A 73 -7.62 2.67 -2.09
CA ARG A 73 -9.01 2.52 -1.68
C ARG A 73 -9.64 1.38 -2.47
N ALA A 74 -10.41 0.56 -1.79
CA ALA A 74 -11.29 -0.40 -2.40
C ALA A 74 -12.74 -0.12 -1.96
N GLY A 75 -13.69 -0.17 -2.88
CA GLY A 75 -15.11 -0.02 -2.55
C GLY A 75 -15.62 -1.21 -1.74
N SER A 76 -15.08 -2.41 -1.96
CA SER A 76 -15.27 -3.56 -1.07
C SER A 76 -14.06 -4.46 -1.09
N ALA A 77 -13.79 -5.12 0.04
CA ALA A 77 -12.81 -6.17 0.17
C ALA A 77 -13.47 -7.36 0.91
N VAL A 78 -13.44 -8.53 0.29
CA VAL A 78 -14.08 -9.74 0.82
C VAL A 78 -13.07 -10.86 0.87
N GLN A 79 -12.86 -11.41 2.05
CA GLN A 79 -12.16 -12.68 2.22
C GLN A 79 -13.19 -13.80 2.24
N LYS A 80 -13.15 -14.72 1.27
CA LYS A 80 -14.15 -15.79 1.13
C LYS A 80 -14.09 -16.79 2.25
N THR A 81 -12.89 -17.17 2.67
CA THR A 81 -12.65 -18.07 3.79
C THR A 81 -11.42 -17.62 4.57
N SER A 82 -11.39 -17.90 5.87
CA SER A 82 -10.19 -17.66 6.69
C SER A 82 -9.01 -18.58 6.34
N ALA A 83 -9.28 -19.68 5.65
CA ALA A 83 -8.27 -20.61 5.18
C ALA A 83 -7.54 -20.14 3.92
N GLU A 84 -8.18 -19.27 3.12
CA GLU A 84 -7.57 -18.71 1.93
C GLU A 84 -7.15 -17.26 2.19
N PRO A 85 -5.85 -16.94 2.11
CA PRO A 85 -5.33 -15.60 2.36
C PRO A 85 -5.54 -14.67 1.15
N LEU A 86 -6.72 -14.73 0.53
CA LEU A 86 -7.08 -13.98 -0.66
C LEU A 86 -8.19 -12.99 -0.34
N LEU A 87 -7.98 -11.73 -0.72
CA LEU A 87 -8.97 -10.66 -0.65
C LEU A 87 -9.48 -10.34 -2.05
N ASP A 88 -10.74 -10.62 -2.32
CA ASP A 88 -11.42 -10.14 -3.52
C ASP A 88 -11.82 -8.68 -3.31
N MET A 89 -11.32 -7.80 -4.15
CA MET A 89 -11.52 -6.36 -4.04
C MET A 89 -12.21 -5.80 -5.28
N THR A 90 -13.09 -4.84 -5.08
CA THR A 90 -13.80 -4.16 -6.16
C THR A 90 -13.63 -2.65 -6.07
N SER A 91 -13.79 -1.96 -7.19
CA SER A 91 -13.69 -0.49 -7.28
C SER A 91 -12.39 0.03 -6.67
N LEU A 92 -11.27 -0.49 -7.19
CA LEU A 92 -9.93 -0.12 -6.73
C LEU A 92 -9.56 1.26 -7.26
N SER A 93 -9.10 2.13 -6.39
CA SER A 93 -8.49 3.40 -6.74
C SER A 93 -7.26 3.63 -5.88
N GLY A 94 -6.17 4.02 -6.51
CA GLY A 94 -4.91 4.32 -5.84
C GLY A 94 -4.43 5.71 -6.19
N ARG A 95 -3.75 6.36 -5.26
CA ARG A 95 -3.00 7.59 -5.50
C ARG A 95 -1.60 7.41 -4.96
N ILE A 96 -0.62 7.65 -5.82
CA ILE A 96 0.80 7.56 -5.48
C ILE A 96 1.48 8.87 -5.85
N THR A 97 2.48 9.25 -5.09
CA THR A 97 3.32 10.39 -5.42
C THR A 97 4.58 9.90 -6.10
N LEU A 98 4.72 10.21 -7.38
CA LEU A 98 5.92 9.94 -8.17
C LEU A 98 6.86 11.15 -8.11
N SER A 99 8.07 11.01 -8.68
CA SER A 99 9.04 12.11 -8.73
C SER A 99 8.62 13.28 -9.60
N ASP A 100 7.77 13.00 -10.57
CA ASP A 100 7.24 13.95 -11.57
C ASP A 100 5.82 14.42 -11.26
N GLY A 101 5.27 14.00 -10.10
CA GLY A 101 3.96 14.43 -9.62
C GLY A 101 3.06 13.29 -9.17
N PRO A 102 1.84 13.59 -8.78
CA PRO A 102 0.88 12.59 -8.38
C PRO A 102 0.41 11.77 -9.58
N ALA A 103 0.22 10.46 -9.35
CA ALA A 103 -0.42 9.56 -10.28
C ALA A 103 -1.62 8.89 -9.62
N SER A 104 -2.69 8.68 -10.37
CA SER A 104 -3.86 7.93 -9.96
C SER A 104 -3.93 6.60 -10.72
N ILE A 105 -4.37 5.57 -10.02
CA ILE A 105 -4.56 4.22 -10.54
C ILE A 105 -6.00 3.83 -10.30
N ILE A 106 -6.66 3.30 -11.32
CA ILE A 106 -8.04 2.84 -11.23
C ILE A 106 -8.16 1.45 -11.84
N ALA A 107 -8.84 0.55 -11.12
CA ALA A 107 -9.19 -0.77 -11.60
C ALA A 107 -10.55 -1.22 -11.03
N GLN A 108 -11.29 -2.00 -11.77
CA GLN A 108 -12.61 -2.43 -11.33
C GLN A 108 -12.56 -3.59 -10.33
N ARG A 109 -11.66 -4.55 -10.54
CA ARG A 109 -11.52 -5.74 -9.70
C ARG A 109 -10.08 -6.15 -9.56
N GLY A 110 -9.75 -6.65 -8.38
CA GLY A 110 -8.46 -7.24 -8.10
C GLY A 110 -8.54 -8.26 -6.98
N VAL A 111 -7.54 -9.12 -6.92
CA VAL A 111 -7.36 -10.11 -5.87
C VAL A 111 -6.01 -9.86 -5.23
N TYR A 112 -6.01 -9.64 -3.94
CA TYR A 112 -4.79 -9.49 -3.15
C TYR A 112 -4.48 -10.77 -2.39
N ASP A 113 -3.29 -11.30 -2.58
CA ASP A 113 -2.76 -12.45 -1.84
C ASP A 113 -1.93 -11.94 -0.68
N LEU A 114 -2.45 -12.14 0.54
CA LEU A 114 -1.82 -11.68 1.79
C LEU A 114 -0.49 -12.36 2.09
N ASN A 115 -0.31 -13.62 1.66
CA ASN A 115 0.91 -14.37 1.93
C ASN A 115 2.02 -14.03 0.93
N LYS A 116 1.65 -13.83 -0.32
CA LYS A 116 2.60 -13.50 -1.40
C LYS A 116 2.82 -12.00 -1.56
N GLU A 117 2.01 -11.19 -0.89
CA GLU A 117 2.01 -9.73 -1.05
C GLU A 117 1.87 -9.31 -2.52
N THR A 118 1.00 -10.01 -3.25
CA THR A 118 0.75 -9.76 -4.67
C THR A 118 -0.68 -9.33 -4.92
N MET A 119 -0.83 -8.29 -5.73
CA MET A 119 -2.10 -7.82 -6.24
C MET A 119 -2.25 -8.28 -7.70
N ARG A 120 -3.32 -8.99 -8.01
CA ARG A 120 -3.67 -9.35 -9.37
C ARG A 120 -4.90 -8.56 -9.79
N VAL A 121 -4.78 -7.79 -10.85
CA VAL A 121 -5.89 -7.05 -11.47
C VAL A 121 -6.32 -7.80 -12.71
N ASN A 122 -7.55 -8.27 -12.73
CA ASN A 122 -8.17 -8.92 -13.90
C ASN A 122 -8.95 -7.87 -14.69
N GLY A 123 -8.55 -7.65 -15.94
CA GLY A 123 -9.11 -6.61 -16.79
C GLY A 123 -8.24 -5.35 -16.85
N PRO A 124 -8.81 -4.21 -17.27
CA PRO A 124 -8.06 -2.98 -17.45
C PRO A 124 -7.69 -2.33 -16.13
N LEU A 125 -6.47 -1.86 -16.05
CA LEU A 125 -5.92 -0.97 -15.03
C LEU A 125 -5.51 0.32 -15.73
N ALA A 126 -6.11 1.43 -15.34
CA ALA A 126 -5.78 2.74 -15.86
C ALA A 126 -4.83 3.47 -14.90
N VAL A 127 -3.82 4.09 -15.46
CA VAL A 127 -2.88 4.97 -14.75
C VAL A 127 -2.93 6.34 -15.40
N ASP A 128 -3.16 7.36 -14.61
CA ASP A 128 -3.19 8.77 -15.03
C ASP A 128 -2.19 9.57 -14.24
N SER A 129 -1.36 10.33 -14.93
CA SER A 129 -0.37 11.23 -14.35
C SER A 129 -0.21 12.47 -15.21
N ALA A 130 0.39 13.53 -14.66
CA ALA A 130 0.59 14.82 -15.38
C ALA A 130 1.43 14.68 -16.67
N GLY A 131 2.15 13.59 -16.84
CA GLY A 131 3.05 13.36 -17.99
C GLY A 131 2.64 12.23 -18.93
N TYR A 132 1.72 11.38 -18.49
CA TYR A 132 1.31 10.20 -19.27
C TYR A 132 -0.01 9.61 -18.76
N ASP A 133 -0.74 9.02 -19.68
CA ASP A 133 -1.87 8.13 -19.40
C ASP A 133 -1.53 6.74 -19.92
N MET A 134 -1.89 5.72 -19.19
CA MET A 134 -1.63 4.34 -19.58
C MET A 134 -2.81 3.44 -19.18
N VAL A 135 -3.12 2.51 -20.03
CA VAL A 135 -4.04 1.39 -19.73
C VAL A 135 -3.30 0.08 -19.97
N ALA A 136 -3.22 -0.74 -18.95
CA ALA A 136 -2.66 -2.08 -19.01
C ALA A 136 -3.74 -3.12 -18.65
N SER A 137 -3.70 -4.29 -19.25
CA SER A 137 -4.67 -5.34 -18.96
C SER A 137 -4.01 -6.54 -18.29
N ASN A 138 -4.74 -7.14 -17.35
CA ASN A 138 -4.29 -8.32 -16.60
C ASN A 138 -2.93 -8.11 -15.95
N VAL A 139 -2.91 -7.23 -14.96
CA VAL A 139 -1.69 -6.79 -14.27
C VAL A 139 -1.48 -7.59 -12.99
N VAL A 140 -0.25 -7.99 -12.76
CA VAL A 140 0.22 -8.52 -11.47
C VAL A 140 1.24 -7.54 -10.91
N LEU A 141 0.96 -7.07 -9.68
CA LEU A 141 1.83 -6.21 -8.91
C LEU A 141 2.39 -7.01 -7.73
N SER A 142 3.69 -7.15 -7.62
CA SER A 142 4.38 -7.71 -6.46
C SER A 142 4.84 -6.55 -5.58
N LEU A 143 4.26 -6.44 -4.38
CA LEU A 143 4.68 -5.43 -3.40
C LEU A 143 6.02 -5.80 -2.78
N LYS A 144 6.25 -7.09 -2.58
CA LYS A 144 7.50 -7.64 -2.06
C LYS A 144 8.68 -7.39 -3.00
N ASP A 145 8.51 -7.74 -4.28
CA ASP A 145 9.57 -7.61 -5.30
C ASP A 145 9.55 -6.25 -5.97
N ARG A 146 8.59 -5.39 -5.61
CA ARG A 146 8.39 -4.05 -6.18
C ARG A 146 8.39 -4.05 -7.70
N SER A 147 7.68 -5.00 -8.26
CA SER A 147 7.58 -5.20 -9.69
C SER A 147 6.14 -5.21 -10.16
N MET A 148 5.92 -4.80 -11.39
CA MET A 148 4.62 -4.83 -12.06
C MET A 148 4.78 -5.49 -13.42
N GLN A 149 3.87 -6.40 -13.73
CA GLN A 149 3.85 -7.10 -15.01
C GLN A 149 2.43 -7.13 -15.57
N SER A 150 2.26 -6.81 -16.85
CA SER A 150 1.02 -7.06 -17.57
C SER A 150 1.12 -8.34 -18.40
N PHE A 151 0.06 -9.12 -18.39
CA PHE A 151 -0.08 -10.31 -19.24
C PHE A 151 -0.98 -10.05 -20.46
N GLY A 152 -1.56 -8.87 -20.54
CA GLY A 152 -2.37 -8.39 -21.65
C GLY A 152 -1.79 -7.10 -22.26
N PRO A 153 -2.47 -6.58 -23.28
CA PRO A 153 -2.02 -5.42 -24.00
C PRO A 153 -1.91 -4.18 -23.12
N VAL A 154 -0.96 -3.34 -23.49
CA VAL A 154 -0.68 -2.05 -22.85
C VAL A 154 -0.71 -0.97 -23.92
N SER A 155 -1.36 0.12 -23.64
CA SER A 155 -1.34 1.31 -24.48
C SER A 155 -1.27 2.56 -23.61
N GLY A 156 -0.66 3.60 -24.14
CA GLY A 156 -0.58 4.85 -23.41
C GLY A 156 -0.18 6.02 -24.28
N ARG A 157 -0.31 7.18 -23.68
CA ARG A 157 0.06 8.47 -24.26
C ARG A 157 1.06 9.13 -23.32
N THR A 158 2.07 9.72 -23.92
CA THR A 158 3.07 10.55 -23.25
C THR A 158 3.11 11.91 -23.90
N LYS A 159 3.88 12.84 -23.33
CA LYS A 159 4.07 14.18 -23.94
C LYS A 159 4.67 14.14 -25.34
N VAL A 160 5.38 13.08 -25.68
CA VAL A 160 6.09 12.93 -26.96
C VAL A 160 5.38 12.03 -27.96
N GLY A 161 4.27 11.39 -27.58
CA GLY A 161 3.53 10.52 -28.48
C GLY A 161 2.77 9.40 -27.78
N THR A 162 2.34 8.43 -28.58
CA THR A 162 1.58 7.27 -28.11
C THR A 162 2.36 5.99 -28.28
N PHE A 163 2.15 5.04 -27.39
CA PHE A 163 2.75 3.70 -27.47
C PHE A 163 1.70 2.61 -27.31
N HIS A 164 2.01 1.46 -27.89
CA HIS A 164 1.26 0.23 -27.76
C HIS A 164 2.21 -0.96 -27.68
N ALA A 165 1.91 -1.91 -26.79
CA ALA A 165 2.70 -3.13 -26.64
C ALA A 165 1.80 -4.30 -26.20
N GLY A 166 2.26 -5.51 -26.41
CA GLY A 166 1.55 -6.71 -25.97
C GLY A 166 1.74 -7.01 -24.49
N ARG A 167 2.85 -6.59 -23.91
CA ARG A 167 3.19 -6.80 -22.49
C ARG A 167 4.01 -5.65 -21.95
N LEU A 168 3.91 -5.46 -20.64
CA LEU A 168 4.72 -4.53 -19.88
C LEU A 168 5.35 -5.25 -18.70
N HIS A 169 6.63 -4.95 -18.45
CA HIS A 169 7.32 -5.30 -17.22
C HIS A 169 7.95 -4.03 -16.64
N ALA A 170 7.65 -3.70 -15.42
CA ALA A 170 8.20 -2.53 -14.73
C ALA A 170 8.84 -2.94 -13.41
N ASP A 171 10.04 -2.45 -13.20
CA ASP A 171 10.73 -2.46 -11.93
C ASP A 171 10.50 -1.10 -11.25
N LEU A 172 9.82 -1.11 -10.11
CA LEU A 172 9.42 0.11 -9.40
C LEU A 172 10.56 0.74 -8.59
N ASP A 173 11.61 -0.02 -8.31
CA ASP A 173 12.81 0.48 -7.62
C ASP A 173 13.74 1.20 -8.59
N THR A 174 14.07 0.54 -9.68
CA THR A 174 14.96 1.09 -10.72
C THR A 174 14.24 2.00 -11.70
N ARG A 175 12.89 1.97 -11.71
CA ARG A 175 12.00 2.70 -12.64
C ARG A 175 12.23 2.33 -14.10
N ILE A 176 12.69 1.13 -14.32
CA ILE A 176 12.88 0.60 -15.68
C ILE A 176 11.57 -0.03 -16.13
N VAL A 177 11.07 0.42 -17.26
CA VAL A 177 9.91 -0.15 -17.92
C VAL A 177 10.36 -0.81 -19.22
N ARG A 178 10.02 -2.09 -19.37
CA ARG A 178 10.24 -2.86 -20.59
C ARG A 178 8.91 -3.13 -21.25
N LEU A 179 8.85 -2.92 -22.53
CA LEU A 179 7.69 -3.20 -23.37
C LEU A 179 8.05 -4.31 -24.36
N ASP A 180 7.19 -5.33 -24.44
CA ASP A 180 7.39 -6.49 -25.31
C ASP A 180 6.12 -6.80 -26.10
N GLY A 181 6.24 -7.65 -27.12
CA GLY A 181 5.09 -8.17 -27.87
C GLY A 181 4.52 -7.19 -28.88
N GLY A 182 5.27 -6.82 -29.90
CA GLY A 182 4.80 -5.96 -30.98
C GLY A 182 4.69 -4.49 -30.56
N VAL A 183 5.78 -3.96 -30.05
CA VAL A 183 5.87 -2.56 -29.61
C VAL A 183 5.72 -1.61 -30.78
N ARG A 184 4.78 -0.67 -30.67
CA ARG A 184 4.57 0.42 -31.63
C ARG A 184 4.64 1.74 -30.90
N LEU A 185 5.48 2.63 -31.41
CA LEU A 185 5.65 3.99 -30.89
C LEU A 185 5.33 4.97 -32.02
N ARG A 186 4.42 5.91 -31.76
CA ARG A 186 4.13 7.03 -32.64
C ARG A 186 4.58 8.30 -31.95
N ILE A 187 5.55 8.97 -32.53
CA ILE A 187 6.12 10.23 -31.99
C ILE A 187 5.43 11.40 -32.69
N ASP A 188 4.93 12.34 -31.93
CA ASP A 188 4.37 13.59 -32.45
C ASP A 188 5.50 14.58 -32.68
N GLN A 189 5.83 14.84 -33.94
CA GLN A 189 6.94 15.74 -34.31
C GLN A 189 6.75 17.20 -33.85
N ASN A 190 5.53 17.60 -33.53
CA ASN A 190 5.22 18.94 -33.02
C ASN A 190 5.41 19.10 -31.52
N ALA A 191 5.69 18.04 -30.79
CA ALA A 191 5.90 18.07 -29.33
C ALA A 191 7.36 18.33 -28.92
N ILE A 192 8.27 18.47 -29.92
CA ILE A 192 9.71 18.65 -29.72
C ILE A 192 10.15 20.09 -30.05
N LYS A 193 9.28 21.08 -29.85
CA LYS A 193 9.65 22.49 -29.96
C LYS A 193 9.72 23.15 -28.59
#